data_af5b2bba4496973da7e4683e5ab3a812
#
_entry.id   af5b2bba4496973da7e4683e5ab3a812
#
_cell.length_a   1.000
_cell.length_b   1.000
_cell.length_c   1.000
_cell.angle_alpha   90.00
_cell.angle_beta   90.00
_cell.angle_gamma   90.00
#
_symmetry.space_group_name_H-M   'P 1'
#
loop_
_entity.id
_entity.type
_entity.pdbx_description
1 polymer ?
#
loop_
_entity_poly.entity_id
_entity_poly.type
_entity_poly.pdbx_seq_one_letter_code
_entity_poly.pdbx_strand_id
1 'polypeptide(L)'
;FDDHAQYIEMSGGASGAPDALWADDGHRKNVKAYLDTGEIDVLIMICCSIEFIETGAQSDEAIWNFTDYALENNPDTRIGLALPWKDYPSDYDNATDYRNNSDETYEAWKSLASNLSSDYPGADVFTFHHGAVAYELREMFESGGLEGDIEKLTGSKETSIFTDYKGHAGDLMIDTGTLIWLHAVHAVDPMTMPEFTQWEIDSRQIAKTIIDEENQN
;
A
#
# COMPACT_ATOMS: atom_id res chain seq x y z
N PHE A 1 -12.10 15.07 -9.01
CA PHE A 1 -11.12 14.74 -10.07
C PHE A 1 -11.89 14.35 -11.33
N ASP A 2 -12.25 15.33 -12.16
CA ASP A 2 -13.14 15.11 -13.32
C ASP A 2 -12.44 14.37 -14.48
N ASP A 3 -11.08 14.34 -14.49
CA ASP A 3 -10.25 13.73 -15.54
C ASP A 3 -9.35 12.59 -15.01
N HIS A 4 -9.72 11.97 -13.88
CA HIS A 4 -8.94 10.85 -13.33
C HIS A 4 -9.23 9.55 -14.08
N ALA A 5 -8.18 8.90 -14.59
CA ALA A 5 -8.21 7.56 -15.12
C ALA A 5 -7.32 6.64 -14.28
N GLN A 6 -7.80 5.44 -13.98
CA GLN A 6 -7.06 4.44 -13.23
C GLN A 6 -7.02 3.13 -13.99
N TYR A 7 -5.83 2.57 -14.11
CA TYR A 7 -5.57 1.25 -14.68
C TYR A 7 -5.00 0.35 -13.60
N ILE A 8 -5.55 -0.85 -13.47
CA ILE A 8 -5.11 -1.81 -12.47
C ILE A 8 -4.75 -3.11 -13.18
N GLU A 9 -3.53 -3.57 -12.93
CA GLU A 9 -3.09 -4.91 -13.32
C GLU A 9 -2.72 -5.68 -12.07
N MET A 10 -3.38 -6.81 -11.82
CA MET A 10 -3.24 -7.54 -10.57
C MET A 10 -3.43 -9.04 -10.76
N SER A 11 -2.83 -9.81 -9.86
CA SER A 11 -3.07 -11.23 -9.68
C SER A 11 -3.04 -11.58 -8.20
N GLY A 12 -3.53 -12.76 -7.82
CA GLY A 12 -3.64 -13.13 -6.40
C GLY A 12 -2.31 -13.58 -5.78
N GLY A 13 -2.04 -13.11 -4.54
CA GLY A 13 -0.87 -13.53 -3.77
C GLY A 13 0.46 -13.24 -4.49
N ALA A 14 1.42 -14.15 -4.40
CA ALA A 14 2.76 -13.97 -4.98
C ALA A 14 2.76 -13.74 -6.50
N SER A 15 1.73 -14.19 -7.23
CA SER A 15 1.60 -13.92 -8.67
C SER A 15 1.21 -12.48 -9.00
N GLY A 16 0.85 -11.67 -8.02
CA GLY A 16 0.61 -10.23 -8.15
C GLY A 16 1.84 -9.36 -7.90
N ALA A 17 2.98 -9.95 -7.54
CA ALA A 17 4.22 -9.21 -7.40
C ALA A 17 4.71 -8.63 -8.73
N PRO A 18 5.42 -7.49 -8.72
CA PRO A 18 6.00 -6.91 -9.93
C PRO A 18 6.81 -7.91 -10.76
N ASP A 19 7.62 -8.77 -10.12
CA ASP A 19 8.41 -9.81 -10.78
C ASP A 19 7.53 -10.81 -11.55
N ALA A 20 6.49 -11.34 -10.90
CA ALA A 20 5.55 -12.27 -11.51
C ALA A 20 4.73 -11.62 -12.64
N LEU A 21 4.28 -10.36 -12.44
CA LEU A 21 3.55 -9.61 -13.47
C LEU A 21 4.44 -9.28 -14.67
N TRP A 22 5.72 -8.98 -14.45
CA TRP A 22 6.67 -8.75 -15.52
C TRP A 22 6.99 -10.02 -16.30
N ALA A 23 7.10 -11.16 -15.61
CA ALA A 23 7.37 -12.46 -16.23
C ALA A 23 6.19 -12.99 -17.07
N ASP A 24 4.94 -12.64 -16.69
CA ASP A 24 3.75 -13.01 -17.45
C ASP A 24 3.56 -12.12 -18.68
N ASP A 25 3.53 -12.72 -19.87
CA ASP A 25 3.42 -11.99 -21.14
C ASP A 25 2.11 -11.19 -21.26
N GLY A 26 1.01 -11.68 -20.69
CA GLY A 26 -0.30 -11.02 -20.73
C GLY A 26 -0.32 -9.77 -19.85
N HIS A 27 0.07 -9.94 -18.58
CA HIS A 27 0.15 -8.84 -17.63
C HIS A 27 1.15 -7.76 -18.08
N ARG A 28 2.36 -8.18 -18.45
CA ARG A 28 3.38 -7.26 -18.96
C ARG A 28 2.90 -6.47 -20.18
N LYS A 29 2.22 -7.13 -21.12
CA LYS A 29 1.67 -6.47 -22.31
C LYS A 29 0.61 -5.43 -21.95
N ASN A 30 -0.28 -5.74 -20.98
CA ASN A 30 -1.32 -4.83 -20.55
C ASN A 30 -0.71 -3.58 -19.89
N VAL A 31 0.23 -3.74 -18.95
CA VAL A 31 0.90 -2.61 -18.30
C VAL A 31 1.62 -1.74 -19.35
N LYS A 32 2.38 -2.37 -20.26
CA LYS A 32 3.05 -1.63 -21.32
C LYS A 32 2.09 -0.86 -22.21
N ALA A 33 0.91 -1.42 -22.53
CA ALA A 33 -0.09 -0.72 -23.34
C ALA A 33 -0.64 0.55 -22.66
N TYR A 34 -0.73 0.57 -21.32
CA TYR A 34 -1.07 1.80 -20.58
C TYR A 34 0.08 2.80 -20.62
N LEU A 35 1.30 2.36 -20.37
CA LEU A 35 2.49 3.21 -20.38
C LEU A 35 2.83 3.76 -21.77
N ASP A 36 2.56 3.00 -22.85
CA ASP A 36 2.75 3.41 -24.25
C ASP A 36 1.94 4.66 -24.63
N THR A 37 0.91 5.01 -23.88
CA THR A 37 0.14 6.24 -24.10
C THR A 37 0.96 7.50 -23.83
N GLY A 38 1.98 7.42 -22.96
CA GLY A 38 2.74 8.56 -22.48
C GLY A 38 1.93 9.50 -21.54
N GLU A 39 0.74 9.06 -21.10
CA GLU A 39 -0.20 9.87 -20.31
C GLU A 39 -0.29 9.40 -18.85
N ILE A 40 0.58 8.48 -18.43
CA ILE A 40 0.57 7.97 -17.04
C ILE A 40 1.37 8.91 -16.15
N ASP A 41 0.67 9.63 -15.26
CA ASP A 41 1.29 10.55 -14.30
C ASP A 41 1.92 9.83 -13.12
N VAL A 42 1.35 8.68 -12.71
CA VAL A 42 1.81 7.92 -11.53
C VAL A 42 1.75 6.43 -11.82
N LEU A 43 2.88 5.75 -11.68
CA LEU A 43 2.97 4.28 -11.64
C LEU A 43 3.20 3.84 -10.20
N ILE A 44 2.29 3.03 -9.65
CA ILE A 44 2.46 2.49 -8.30
C ILE A 44 2.62 0.98 -8.38
N MET A 45 3.70 0.50 -7.77
CA MET A 45 3.97 -0.93 -7.62
C MET A 45 3.73 -1.33 -6.17
N ILE A 46 2.87 -2.33 -5.99
CA ILE A 46 2.58 -2.93 -4.68
C ILE A 46 3.23 -4.30 -4.70
N CYS A 47 4.13 -4.53 -3.79
CA CYS A 47 4.74 -5.84 -3.71
C CYS A 47 4.49 -6.48 -2.37
N CYS A 48 4.42 -7.76 -2.47
CA CYS A 48 4.69 -8.78 -1.52
C CYS A 48 5.82 -8.42 -0.56
N SER A 49 5.91 -9.18 0.47
CA SER A 49 6.91 -9.05 1.50
C SER A 49 8.34 -8.96 0.93
N ILE A 50 9.12 -8.05 1.44
CA ILE A 50 10.55 -7.92 1.15
C ILE A 50 11.29 -9.26 1.38
N GLU A 51 10.78 -10.10 2.26
CA GLU A 51 11.30 -11.45 2.55
C GLU A 51 11.39 -12.33 1.29
N PHE A 52 10.51 -12.15 0.31
CA PHE A 52 10.61 -12.88 -0.94
C PHE A 52 11.78 -12.41 -1.79
N ILE A 53 12.15 -11.14 -1.71
CA ILE A 53 13.32 -10.58 -2.37
C ILE A 53 14.59 -11.04 -1.64
N GLU A 54 14.64 -10.90 -0.33
CA GLU A 54 15.79 -11.29 0.50
C GLU A 54 16.09 -12.79 0.44
N THR A 55 15.06 -13.63 0.35
CA THR A 55 15.24 -15.09 0.18
C THR A 55 15.52 -15.51 -1.26
N GLY A 56 15.46 -14.59 -2.22
CA GLY A 56 15.62 -14.88 -3.64
C GLY A 56 14.42 -15.62 -4.26
N ALA A 57 13.30 -15.71 -3.55
CA ALA A 57 12.06 -16.28 -4.08
C ALA A 57 11.41 -15.39 -5.16
N GLN A 58 11.71 -14.09 -5.12
CA GLN A 58 11.34 -13.09 -6.13
C GLN A 58 12.51 -12.14 -6.36
N SER A 59 12.51 -11.49 -7.53
CA SER A 59 13.50 -10.48 -7.91
C SER A 59 12.89 -9.10 -7.80
N ASP A 60 13.69 -8.13 -7.38
CA ASP A 60 13.36 -6.71 -7.46
C ASP A 60 13.60 -6.10 -8.86
N GLU A 61 14.29 -6.82 -9.75
CA GLU A 61 14.63 -6.37 -11.11
C GLU A 61 13.41 -5.86 -11.89
N ALA A 62 12.25 -6.45 -11.69
CA ALA A 62 11.03 -6.01 -12.36
C ALA A 62 10.58 -4.60 -11.97
N ILE A 63 10.94 -4.13 -10.76
CA ILE A 63 10.67 -2.74 -10.33
C ILE A 63 11.45 -1.78 -11.22
N TRP A 64 12.72 -2.07 -11.51
CA TRP A 64 13.55 -1.31 -12.44
C TRP A 64 13.01 -1.40 -13.86
N ASN A 65 12.65 -2.60 -14.33
CA ASN A 65 12.11 -2.80 -15.68
C ASN A 65 10.81 -2.01 -15.92
N PHE A 66 9.89 -1.97 -14.96
CA PHE A 66 8.68 -1.16 -15.05
C PHE A 66 8.99 0.33 -15.01
N THR A 67 9.94 0.73 -14.14
CA THR A 67 10.38 2.13 -14.01
C THR A 67 11.04 2.61 -15.30
N ASP A 68 11.98 1.85 -15.86
CA ASP A 68 12.60 2.15 -17.15
C ASP A 68 11.54 2.39 -18.21
N TYR A 69 10.61 1.45 -18.32
CA TYR A 69 9.58 1.53 -19.35
C TYR A 69 8.63 2.72 -19.15
N ALA A 70 8.28 3.04 -17.91
CA ALA A 70 7.44 4.20 -17.61
C ALA A 70 8.14 5.51 -17.97
N LEU A 71 9.39 5.68 -17.52
CA LEU A 71 10.17 6.91 -17.73
C LEU A 71 10.63 7.08 -19.20
N GLU A 72 10.82 6.00 -19.95
CA GLU A 72 11.05 6.07 -21.41
C GLU A 72 9.85 6.65 -22.17
N ASN A 73 8.62 6.37 -21.71
CA ASN A 73 7.40 6.84 -22.36
C ASN A 73 6.92 8.21 -21.83
N ASN A 74 7.07 8.45 -20.53
CA ASN A 74 6.79 9.73 -19.90
C ASN A 74 7.82 9.99 -18.79
N PRO A 75 8.84 10.85 -19.02
CA PRO A 75 9.88 11.13 -18.03
C PRO A 75 9.38 11.86 -16.77
N ASP A 76 8.15 12.39 -16.79
CA ASP A 76 7.51 13.05 -15.65
C ASP A 76 6.65 12.08 -14.81
N THR A 77 6.59 10.79 -15.18
CA THR A 77 5.87 9.77 -14.38
C THR A 77 6.48 9.66 -12.98
N ARG A 78 5.66 9.83 -11.96
CA ARG A 78 6.01 9.57 -10.56
C ARG A 78 6.01 8.07 -10.30
N ILE A 79 7.00 7.56 -9.59
CA ILE A 79 7.15 6.13 -9.30
C ILE A 79 6.89 5.88 -7.82
N GLY A 80 5.80 5.20 -7.51
CA GLY A 80 5.40 4.86 -6.15
C GLY A 80 5.67 3.40 -5.80
N LEU A 81 6.21 3.17 -4.60
CA LEU A 81 6.29 1.85 -3.99
C LEU A 81 5.38 1.82 -2.75
N ALA A 82 4.31 1.04 -2.82
CA ALA A 82 3.35 0.94 -1.74
C ALA A 82 3.55 -0.34 -0.94
N LEU A 83 3.73 -0.22 0.39
CA LEU A 83 3.82 -1.39 1.26
C LEU A 83 2.44 -1.78 1.77
N PRO A 84 1.96 -3.01 1.48
CA PRO A 84 0.77 -3.56 2.08
C PRO A 84 1.04 -4.03 3.53
N TRP A 85 -0.04 -4.37 4.25
CA TRP A 85 0.06 -5.05 5.54
C TRP A 85 0.50 -6.50 5.39
N LYS A 86 1.04 -7.05 6.45
CA LYS A 86 1.46 -8.46 6.51
C LYS A 86 0.27 -9.41 6.51
N ASP A 87 0.41 -10.51 5.78
CA ASP A 87 -0.51 -11.64 5.82
C ASP A 87 -0.55 -12.26 7.23
N TYR A 88 -1.63 -12.97 7.53
CA TYR A 88 -1.83 -13.75 8.77
C TYR A 88 -1.71 -12.92 10.05
N PRO A 89 -2.47 -11.81 10.17
CA PRO A 89 -2.36 -10.93 11.33
C PRO A 89 -2.61 -11.63 12.68
N SER A 90 -3.35 -12.75 12.69
CA SER A 90 -3.61 -13.54 13.90
C SER A 90 -2.44 -14.41 14.35
N ASP A 91 -1.36 -14.52 13.57
CA ASP A 91 -0.15 -15.27 13.94
C ASP A 91 0.79 -14.43 14.83
N TYR A 92 0.54 -13.14 14.95
CA TYR A 92 1.27 -12.23 15.84
C TYR A 92 0.57 -12.16 17.20
N ASP A 93 1.33 -12.19 18.29
CA ASP A 93 0.79 -12.23 19.64
C ASP A 93 -0.08 -11.02 19.98
N ASN A 94 0.28 -9.85 19.47
CA ASN A 94 -0.41 -8.57 19.71
C ASN A 94 -0.11 -7.53 18.61
N ALA A 95 -0.74 -6.36 18.72
CA ALA A 95 -0.56 -5.26 17.79
C ALA A 95 0.89 -4.76 17.73
N THR A 96 1.61 -4.76 18.85
CA THR A 96 3.01 -4.31 18.91
C THR A 96 3.92 -5.23 18.10
N ASP A 97 3.75 -6.55 18.21
CA ASP A 97 4.53 -7.52 17.42
C ASP A 97 4.22 -7.38 15.94
N TYR A 98 2.95 -7.19 15.61
CA TYR A 98 2.52 -6.99 14.23
C TYR A 98 3.10 -5.71 13.63
N ARG A 99 3.08 -4.59 14.40
CA ARG A 99 3.70 -3.33 14.03
C ARG A 99 5.20 -3.48 13.80
N ASN A 100 5.94 -4.00 14.78
CA ASN A 100 7.40 -4.13 14.69
C ASN A 100 7.85 -4.89 13.45
N ASN A 101 7.16 -5.98 13.12
CA ASN A 101 7.46 -6.76 11.91
C ASN A 101 7.11 -6.01 10.62
N SER A 102 6.03 -5.21 10.63
CA SER A 102 5.62 -4.39 9.49
C SER A 102 6.60 -3.23 9.27
N ASP A 103 7.00 -2.55 10.32
CA ASP A 103 7.93 -1.41 10.26
C ASP A 103 9.33 -1.85 9.78
N GLU A 104 9.83 -3.01 10.24
CA GLU A 104 11.09 -3.57 9.72
C GLU A 104 11.05 -3.78 8.21
N THR A 105 9.92 -4.29 7.71
CA THR A 105 9.72 -4.45 6.27
C THR A 105 9.64 -3.10 5.56
N TYR A 106 9.00 -2.10 6.17
CA TYR A 106 8.89 -0.76 5.59
C TYR A 106 10.25 -0.07 5.47
N GLU A 107 11.15 -0.23 6.44
CA GLU A 107 12.53 0.27 6.34
C GLU A 107 13.28 -0.32 5.13
N ALA A 108 13.07 -1.61 4.85
CA ALA A 108 13.65 -2.23 3.65
C ALA A 108 13.05 -1.65 2.36
N TRP A 109 11.75 -1.34 2.34
CA TRP A 109 11.10 -0.66 1.21
C TRP A 109 11.60 0.78 1.01
N LYS A 110 11.83 1.54 2.08
CA LYS A 110 12.46 2.87 2.01
C LYS A 110 13.86 2.78 1.40
N SER A 111 14.63 1.76 1.78
CA SER A 111 15.95 1.50 1.20
C SER A 111 15.86 1.17 -0.30
N LEU A 112 14.90 0.36 -0.70
CA LEU A 112 14.66 0.02 -2.11
C LEU A 112 14.27 1.26 -2.91
N ALA A 113 13.37 2.10 -2.41
CA ALA A 113 12.98 3.36 -3.04
C ALA A 113 14.16 4.33 -3.17
N SER A 114 15.03 4.38 -2.15
CA SER A 114 16.25 5.20 -2.19
C SER A 114 17.24 4.73 -3.26
N ASN A 115 17.40 3.42 -3.42
CA ASN A 115 18.23 2.85 -4.49
C ASN A 115 17.66 3.19 -5.86
N LEU A 116 16.35 2.99 -6.04
CA LEU A 116 15.66 3.33 -7.28
C LEU A 116 15.82 4.83 -7.61
N SER A 117 15.61 5.72 -6.64
CA SER A 117 15.81 7.17 -6.81
C SER A 117 17.25 7.54 -7.19
N SER A 118 18.24 6.78 -6.70
CA SER A 118 19.64 6.98 -7.02
C SER A 118 19.98 6.59 -8.46
N ASP A 119 19.33 5.56 -8.98
CA ASP A 119 19.51 5.08 -10.35
C ASP A 119 18.78 5.96 -11.37
N TYR A 120 17.73 6.67 -10.95
CA TYR A 120 16.95 7.59 -11.80
C TYR A 120 17.00 9.03 -11.25
N PRO A 121 18.15 9.71 -11.34
CA PRO A 121 18.28 11.06 -10.84
C PRO A 121 17.38 12.04 -11.60
N GLY A 122 16.43 12.61 -10.88
CA GLY A 122 15.43 13.53 -11.43
C GLY A 122 14.02 12.96 -11.55
N ALA A 123 13.85 11.64 -11.40
CA ALA A 123 12.52 11.05 -11.24
C ALA A 123 11.98 11.28 -9.80
N ASP A 124 10.68 11.50 -9.69
CA ASP A 124 9.98 11.55 -8.40
C ASP A 124 9.66 10.12 -7.95
N VAL A 125 10.54 9.53 -7.13
CA VAL A 125 10.36 8.21 -6.53
C VAL A 125 9.90 8.39 -5.09
N PHE A 126 8.78 7.78 -4.73
CA PHE A 126 8.22 7.86 -3.38
C PHE A 126 7.76 6.49 -2.88
N THR A 127 7.64 6.36 -1.56
CA THR A 127 7.08 5.17 -0.91
C THR A 127 6.12 5.59 0.19
N PHE A 128 5.17 4.74 0.50
CA PHE A 128 4.22 4.96 1.59
C PHE A 128 3.72 3.63 2.16
N HIS A 129 3.48 3.64 3.47
CA HIS A 129 3.08 2.47 4.23
C HIS A 129 1.56 2.44 4.43
N HIS A 130 0.77 2.19 3.39
CA HIS A 130 -0.68 2.07 3.57
C HIS A 130 -1.07 0.87 4.46
N GLY A 131 -0.19 -0.11 4.61
CA GLY A 131 -0.35 -1.25 5.50
C GLY A 131 -0.31 -0.90 6.99
N ALA A 132 0.18 0.28 7.36
CA ALA A 132 0.18 0.77 8.74
C ALA A 132 -1.22 0.81 9.36
N VAL A 133 -2.26 1.03 8.56
CA VAL A 133 -3.64 1.00 9.02
C VAL A 133 -4.02 -0.31 9.73
N ALA A 134 -3.41 -1.43 9.33
CA ALA A 134 -3.72 -2.74 9.90
C ALA A 134 -3.30 -2.87 11.36
N TYR A 135 -2.08 -2.43 11.70
CA TYR A 135 -1.61 -2.49 13.09
C TYR A 135 -2.18 -1.36 13.94
N GLU A 136 -2.42 -0.18 13.38
CA GLU A 136 -3.08 0.92 14.10
C GLU A 136 -4.49 0.53 14.54
N LEU A 137 -5.30 0.02 13.64
CA LEU A 137 -6.65 -0.44 13.97
C LEU A 137 -6.62 -1.64 14.94
N ARG A 138 -5.65 -2.54 14.81
CA ARG A 138 -5.48 -3.64 15.74
C ARG A 138 -5.12 -3.14 17.15
N GLU A 139 -4.21 -2.19 17.29
CA GLU A 139 -3.85 -1.59 18.57
C GLU A 139 -5.06 -0.90 19.22
N MET A 140 -5.82 -0.15 18.44
CA MET A 140 -7.06 0.48 18.90
C MET A 140 -8.08 -0.57 19.34
N PHE A 141 -8.24 -1.67 18.61
CA PHE A 141 -9.13 -2.76 18.96
C PHE A 141 -8.70 -3.44 20.28
N GLU A 142 -7.44 -3.78 20.43
CA GLU A 142 -6.89 -4.42 21.62
C GLU A 142 -6.98 -3.53 22.87
N SER A 143 -6.96 -2.20 22.68
CA SER A 143 -7.14 -1.21 23.76
C SER A 143 -8.60 -0.83 24.04
N GLY A 144 -9.57 -1.36 23.27
CA GLY A 144 -11.00 -1.01 23.41
C GLY A 144 -11.41 0.29 22.73
N GLY A 145 -10.53 0.89 21.93
CA GLY A 145 -10.78 2.16 21.22
C GLY A 145 -11.73 2.04 20.03
N LEU A 146 -12.13 0.83 19.63
CA LEU A 146 -13.06 0.58 18.52
C LEU A 146 -14.39 -0.04 18.98
N GLU A 147 -14.72 0.07 20.30
CA GLU A 147 -16.02 -0.40 20.79
C GLU A 147 -17.15 0.36 20.11
N GLY A 148 -18.15 -0.38 19.58
CA GLY A 148 -19.24 0.19 18.77
C GLY A 148 -19.07 0.00 17.26
N ASP A 149 -17.85 0.10 16.76
CA ASP A 149 -17.54 -0.06 15.33
C ASP A 149 -17.06 -1.49 15.00
N ILE A 150 -16.15 -2.03 15.81
CA ILE A 150 -15.49 -3.31 15.54
C ILE A 150 -15.72 -4.29 16.68
N GLU A 151 -16.33 -5.44 16.36
CA GLU A 151 -16.63 -6.51 17.30
C GLU A 151 -15.52 -7.55 17.41
N LYS A 152 -14.77 -7.77 16.33
CA LYS A 152 -13.79 -8.86 16.21
C LYS A 152 -12.56 -8.43 15.43
N LEU A 153 -11.43 -9.06 15.75
CA LEU A 153 -10.24 -8.92 14.92
C LEU A 153 -10.47 -9.51 13.52
N THR A 154 -11.10 -10.70 13.44
CA THR A 154 -11.41 -11.39 12.17
C THR A 154 -12.89 -11.83 12.16
N GLY A 155 -13.61 -11.48 11.09
CA GLY A 155 -15.04 -11.78 10.97
C GLY A 155 -15.72 -11.18 9.75
N SER A 156 -16.94 -10.64 9.93
CA SER A 156 -17.64 -9.99 8.82
C SER A 156 -16.96 -8.68 8.44
N LYS A 157 -17.11 -8.30 7.18
CA LYS A 157 -16.45 -7.12 6.61
C LYS A 157 -16.82 -5.81 7.33
N GLU A 158 -18.06 -5.72 7.77
CA GLU A 158 -18.64 -4.53 8.38
C GLU A 158 -18.23 -4.34 9.84
N THR A 159 -17.90 -5.42 10.57
CA THR A 159 -17.68 -5.38 12.02
C THR A 159 -16.35 -5.99 12.46
N SER A 160 -15.40 -6.16 11.55
CA SER A 160 -14.07 -6.67 11.88
C SER A 160 -12.96 -5.94 11.10
N ILE A 161 -11.76 -5.96 11.67
CA ILE A 161 -10.59 -5.38 11.02
C ILE A 161 -10.22 -6.22 9.79
N PHE A 162 -10.21 -7.55 9.94
CA PHE A 162 -9.93 -8.49 8.86
C PHE A 162 -11.13 -9.40 8.58
N THR A 163 -11.31 -9.76 7.30
CA THR A 163 -12.45 -10.61 6.89
C THR A 163 -12.16 -12.10 6.99
N ASP A 164 -10.89 -12.47 7.05
CA ASP A 164 -10.44 -13.86 7.14
C ASP A 164 -9.08 -14.01 7.80
N TYR A 165 -8.64 -15.28 7.96
CA TYR A 165 -7.36 -15.61 8.59
C TYR A 165 -6.15 -15.08 7.81
N LYS A 166 -6.26 -14.95 6.48
CA LYS A 166 -5.16 -14.39 5.67
C LYS A 166 -4.97 -12.89 5.91
N GLY A 167 -6.01 -12.19 6.33
CA GLY A 167 -5.93 -10.77 6.65
C GLY A 167 -6.47 -9.86 5.56
N HIS A 168 -7.45 -10.30 4.77
CA HIS A 168 -8.15 -9.40 3.87
C HIS A 168 -8.90 -8.33 4.67
N ALA A 169 -8.89 -7.10 4.18
CA ALA A 169 -9.38 -5.93 4.91
C ALA A 169 -10.90 -5.92 5.13
N GLY A 170 -11.32 -5.49 6.32
CA GLY A 170 -12.68 -5.05 6.62
C GLY A 170 -12.93 -3.61 6.15
N ASP A 171 -14.18 -3.15 6.25
CA ASP A 171 -14.60 -1.86 5.69
C ASP A 171 -13.91 -0.66 6.35
N LEU A 172 -13.75 -0.64 7.67
CA LEU A 172 -13.05 0.45 8.36
C LEU A 172 -11.58 0.57 7.89
N MET A 173 -10.93 -0.58 7.68
CA MET A 173 -9.55 -0.62 7.19
C MET A 173 -9.46 -0.12 5.74
N ILE A 174 -10.44 -0.45 4.89
CA ILE A 174 -10.52 0.05 3.50
C ILE A 174 -10.74 1.56 3.49
N ASP A 175 -11.68 2.07 4.28
CA ASP A 175 -12.00 3.50 4.34
C ASP A 175 -10.78 4.32 4.81
N THR A 176 -10.13 3.87 5.89
CA THR A 176 -8.92 4.52 6.41
C THR A 176 -7.76 4.45 5.42
N GLY A 177 -7.52 3.26 4.85
CA GLY A 177 -6.47 3.04 3.85
C GLY A 177 -6.66 3.89 2.59
N THR A 178 -7.90 4.08 2.14
CA THR A 178 -8.22 4.94 0.99
C THR A 178 -7.74 6.38 1.21
N LEU A 179 -7.86 6.91 2.43
CA LEU A 179 -7.39 8.27 2.76
C LEU A 179 -5.86 8.38 2.70
N ILE A 180 -5.15 7.33 3.13
CA ILE A 180 -3.67 7.27 3.02
C ILE A 180 -3.26 7.28 1.54
N TRP A 181 -3.94 6.50 0.70
CA TRP A 181 -3.70 6.51 -0.75
C TRP A 181 -3.95 7.87 -1.38
N LEU A 182 -5.06 8.53 -1.04
CA LEU A 182 -5.39 9.87 -1.55
C LEU A 182 -4.33 10.89 -1.15
N HIS A 183 -3.78 10.78 0.05
CA HIS A 183 -2.68 11.63 0.48
C HIS A 183 -1.40 11.35 -0.32
N ALA A 184 -0.97 10.10 -0.40
CA ALA A 184 0.28 9.71 -1.06
C ALA A 184 0.29 10.06 -2.56
N VAL A 185 -0.84 9.87 -3.25
CA VAL A 185 -0.94 10.08 -4.70
C VAL A 185 -1.24 11.54 -5.04
N HIS A 186 -2.14 12.19 -4.30
CA HIS A 186 -2.70 13.50 -4.64
C HIS A 186 -2.44 14.58 -3.60
N ALA A 187 -1.67 14.31 -2.55
CA ALA A 187 -1.40 15.23 -1.43
C ALA A 187 -2.67 15.76 -0.76
N VAL A 188 -3.75 14.98 -0.78
CA VAL A 188 -5.01 15.36 -0.12
C VAL A 188 -4.85 15.21 1.38
N ASP A 189 -5.17 16.25 2.15
CA ASP A 189 -5.26 16.15 3.60
C ASP A 189 -6.54 15.37 3.96
N PRO A 190 -6.43 14.21 4.67
CA PRO A 190 -7.59 13.42 5.09
C PRO A 190 -8.68 14.24 5.79
N MET A 191 -8.29 15.25 6.58
CA MET A 191 -9.23 16.09 7.32
C MET A 191 -10.09 17.00 6.43
N THR A 192 -9.73 17.16 5.15
CA THR A 192 -10.56 17.92 4.17
C THR A 192 -11.61 17.05 3.49
N MET A 193 -11.53 15.72 3.65
CA MET A 193 -12.49 14.79 3.07
C MET A 193 -13.78 14.73 3.91
N PRO A 194 -14.91 14.36 3.28
CA PRO A 194 -16.13 14.06 4.02
C PRO A 194 -15.91 12.97 5.06
N GLU A 195 -16.56 13.08 6.21
CA GLU A 195 -16.57 12.08 7.25
C GLU A 195 -17.31 10.80 6.80
N PHE A 196 -16.75 9.63 7.15
CA PHE A 196 -17.40 8.34 6.94
C PHE A 196 -18.39 8.10 8.11
N THR A 197 -19.64 8.51 7.90
CA THR A 197 -20.66 8.56 8.96
C THR A 197 -21.20 7.20 9.41
N GLN A 198 -20.74 6.10 8.78
CA GLN A 198 -21.04 4.73 9.20
C GLN A 198 -20.24 4.28 10.43
N TRP A 199 -19.18 5.00 10.81
CA TRP A 199 -18.33 4.72 11.95
C TRP A 199 -18.56 5.75 13.08
N GLU A 200 -18.46 5.31 14.32
CA GLU A 200 -18.44 6.22 15.49
C GLU A 200 -17.06 6.91 15.59
N ILE A 201 -16.01 6.20 15.15
CA ILE A 201 -14.65 6.75 15.10
C ILE A 201 -14.40 7.53 13.79
N ASP A 202 -13.63 8.61 13.91
CA ASP A 202 -13.22 9.38 12.73
C ASP A 202 -11.99 8.75 12.04
N SER A 203 -12.23 7.96 10.99
CA SER A 203 -11.17 7.31 10.19
C SER A 203 -10.20 8.30 9.53
N ARG A 204 -10.61 9.57 9.32
CA ARG A 204 -9.74 10.64 8.80
C ARG A 204 -8.65 10.99 9.82
N GLN A 205 -8.99 10.99 11.11
CA GLN A 205 -8.02 11.25 12.17
C GLN A 205 -7.01 10.11 12.29
N ILE A 206 -7.44 8.86 12.11
CA ILE A 206 -6.54 7.69 12.10
C ILE A 206 -5.56 7.82 10.92
N ALA A 207 -6.08 8.04 9.71
CA ALA A 207 -5.25 8.22 8.52
C ALA A 207 -4.26 9.38 8.68
N LYS A 208 -4.72 10.51 9.24
CA LYS A 208 -3.87 11.69 9.51
C LYS A 208 -2.75 11.37 10.49
N THR A 209 -3.03 10.62 11.55
CA THR A 209 -2.03 10.19 12.53
C THR A 209 -0.95 9.33 11.86
N ILE A 210 -1.34 8.32 11.09
CA ILE A 210 -0.41 7.46 10.34
C ILE A 210 0.50 8.30 9.43
N ILE A 211 -0.08 9.20 8.64
CA ILE A 211 0.67 10.07 7.72
C ILE A 211 1.65 10.98 8.47
N ASP A 212 1.23 11.54 9.60
CA ASP A 212 2.08 12.44 10.39
C ASP A 212 3.25 11.67 11.04
N GLU A 213 3.05 10.43 11.45
CA GLU A 213 4.11 9.56 11.98
C GLU A 213 5.12 9.18 10.89
N GLU A 214 4.66 8.85 9.69
CA GLU A 214 5.54 8.58 8.55
C GLU A 214 6.42 9.78 8.19
N ASN A 215 5.87 10.98 8.22
CA ASN A 215 6.59 12.21 7.89
C ASN A 215 7.64 12.63 8.95
N GLN A 216 7.63 12.04 10.15
CA GLN A 216 8.56 12.32 11.23
C GLN A 216 9.77 11.37 11.26
N ASN A 217 9.69 10.24 10.56
CA ASN A 217 10.69 9.18 10.50
C ASN A 217 11.42 9.18 9.14
#